data_660518f8ea32d39c1dfcd0487a2a8054
#
_entry.id   660518f8ea32d39c1dfcd0487a2a8054
#
_cell.length_a   1.000
_cell.length_b   1.000
_cell.length_c   1.000
_cell.angle_alpha   90.00
_cell.angle_beta   90.00
_cell.angle_gamma   90.00
#
_symmetry.space_group_name_H-M   'P 1'
#
loop_
_entity.id
_entity.type
_entity.pdbx_description
1 polymer ?
#
loop_
_entity_poly.entity_id
_entity_poly.type
_entity_poly.pdbx_seq_one_letter_code
_entity_poly.pdbx_strand_id
1 'polypeptide(L)'
;VQDIVETELMESKFKEAAKAYILYRNKRTERRQSDIFEKRINLKPYEYPHLYEYVPAIRHSYWIHSEFNFTSDIQDFKSRLSDTERSAIKNTMLAISQIEVAVKSFWGDLYHRIPKPEIGSVGSTFAESEVRHADAYSHLLEILGLNSEFKELKKKPAIMKRVRYL
;
A
#
# COMPACT_ATOMS: atom_id res chain seq x y z
N VAL A 1 38.34 2.02 -8.90
CA VAL A 1 37.67 2.05 -10.23
C VAL A 1 36.93 3.38 -10.44
N GLN A 2 36.08 3.81 -9.48
CA GLN A 2 35.27 5.02 -9.63
C GLN A 2 36.11 6.31 -9.69
N ASP A 3 37.17 6.40 -8.90
CA ASP A 3 38.07 7.56 -8.90
C ASP A 3 38.83 7.67 -10.24
N ILE A 4 39.17 6.52 -10.85
CA ILE A 4 39.78 6.48 -12.19
C ILE A 4 38.82 7.06 -13.24
N VAL A 5 37.52 6.67 -13.15
CA VAL A 5 36.49 7.20 -14.07
C VAL A 5 36.33 8.72 -13.92
N GLU A 6 36.38 9.23 -12.69
CA GLU A 6 36.29 10.69 -12.45
C GLU A 6 37.52 11.42 -13.06
N THR A 7 38.72 10.89 -12.84
CA THR A 7 39.94 11.47 -13.38
C THR A 7 39.89 11.52 -14.93
N GLU A 8 39.55 10.39 -15.54
CA GLU A 8 39.43 10.30 -17.01
C GLU A 8 38.35 11.26 -17.57
N LEU A 9 37.23 11.39 -16.89
CA LEU A 9 36.15 12.32 -17.27
C LEU A 9 36.57 13.77 -17.09
N MET A 10 37.33 14.12 -16.05
CA MET A 10 37.82 15.49 -15.81
C MET A 10 38.90 15.90 -16.82
N GLU A 11 39.71 14.95 -17.29
CA GLU A 11 40.75 15.17 -18.31
C GLU A 11 40.14 15.20 -19.74
N SER A 12 38.92 14.69 -19.88
CA SER A 12 38.22 14.67 -21.16
C SER A 12 37.69 16.05 -21.60
N LYS A 13 37.32 16.17 -22.89
CA LYS A 13 36.65 17.35 -23.42
C LYS A 13 35.24 17.57 -22.90
N PHE A 14 34.69 16.59 -22.15
CA PHE A 14 33.30 16.57 -21.70
C PHE A 14 33.14 17.02 -20.24
N LYS A 15 33.64 18.21 -19.93
CA LYS A 15 33.64 18.77 -18.56
C LYS A 15 32.26 18.85 -17.91
N GLU A 16 31.20 19.12 -18.66
CA GLU A 16 29.84 19.14 -18.14
C GLU A 16 29.36 17.73 -17.76
N ALA A 17 29.71 16.71 -18.53
CA ALA A 17 29.40 15.32 -18.19
C ALA A 17 30.19 14.85 -16.94
N ALA A 18 31.47 15.25 -16.83
CA ALA A 18 32.26 14.98 -15.62
C ALA A 18 31.63 15.60 -14.38
N LYS A 19 31.23 16.87 -14.44
CA LYS A 19 30.57 17.57 -13.35
C LYS A 19 29.25 16.90 -12.97
N ALA A 20 28.43 16.55 -13.95
CA ALA A 20 27.16 15.85 -13.72
C ALA A 20 27.37 14.48 -13.05
N TYR A 21 28.39 13.72 -13.49
CA TYR A 21 28.75 12.44 -12.92
C TYR A 21 29.21 12.54 -11.46
N ILE A 22 30.10 13.50 -11.16
CA ILE A 22 30.59 13.74 -9.80
C ILE A 22 29.44 14.14 -8.85
N LEU A 23 28.58 15.05 -9.30
CA LEU A 23 27.41 15.46 -8.51
C LEU A 23 26.45 14.30 -8.29
N TYR A 24 26.20 13.48 -9.30
CA TYR A 24 25.38 12.28 -9.18
C TYR A 24 25.98 11.27 -8.20
N ARG A 25 27.30 11.03 -8.28
CA ARG A 25 28.02 10.14 -7.38
C ARG A 25 27.94 10.61 -5.92
N ASN A 26 28.23 11.89 -5.67
CA ASN A 26 28.13 12.46 -4.32
C ASN A 26 26.73 12.30 -3.75
N LYS A 27 25.72 12.65 -4.52
CA LYS A 27 24.31 12.49 -4.12
C LYS A 27 23.95 11.02 -3.87
N ARG A 28 24.51 10.08 -4.61
CA ARG A 28 24.32 8.64 -4.42
C ARG A 28 25.06 8.13 -3.17
N THR A 29 26.23 8.68 -2.87
CA THR A 29 27.01 8.34 -1.66
C THR A 29 26.30 8.85 -0.43
N GLU A 30 25.81 10.08 -0.43
CA GLU A 30 24.99 10.65 0.65
C GLU A 30 23.74 9.80 0.91
N ARG A 31 23.04 9.37 -0.15
CA ARG A 31 21.88 8.47 -0.04
C ARG A 31 22.22 7.10 0.56
N ARG A 32 23.42 6.56 0.29
CA ARG A 32 23.87 5.28 0.86
C ARG A 32 24.28 5.39 2.32
N GLN A 33 24.61 6.59 2.78
CA GLN A 33 24.99 6.88 4.16
C GLN A 33 23.78 7.28 5.01
N SER A 34 22.63 7.62 4.41
CA SER A 34 21.43 7.95 5.16
C SER A 34 20.82 6.68 5.75
N ASP A 35 20.72 6.63 7.06
CA ASP A 35 19.98 5.59 7.76
C ASP A 35 18.48 5.81 7.53
N ILE A 36 17.83 4.81 6.95
CA ILE A 36 16.38 4.86 6.68
C ILE A 36 15.56 4.99 7.97
N PHE A 37 16.09 4.51 9.09
CA PHE A 37 15.47 4.55 10.40
C PHE A 37 15.76 5.84 11.18
N GLU A 38 16.72 6.65 10.71
CA GLU A 38 16.99 7.95 11.30
C GLU A 38 15.85 8.93 10.98
N LYS A 39 15.30 9.58 12.02
CA LYS A 39 14.19 10.53 11.88
C LYS A 39 14.62 11.78 11.12
N ARG A 40 13.87 12.11 10.05
CA ARG A 40 13.99 13.38 9.36
C ARG A 40 12.78 14.27 9.66
N ILE A 41 13.05 15.52 10.07
CA ILE A 41 12.01 16.51 10.37
C ILE A 41 11.68 17.33 9.13
N ASN A 42 12.68 17.64 8.31
CA ASN A 42 12.50 18.48 7.12
C ASN A 42 11.68 17.74 6.05
N LEU A 43 10.65 18.41 5.54
CA LEU A 43 9.81 17.86 4.47
C LEU A 43 10.63 17.59 3.20
N LYS A 44 11.56 18.46 2.85
CA LYS A 44 12.40 18.38 1.64
C LYS A 44 13.89 18.62 1.98
N PRO A 45 14.82 18.08 1.16
CA PRO A 45 14.61 17.20 0.01
C PRO A 45 14.21 15.78 0.41
N TYR A 46 13.53 15.03 -0.46
CA TYR A 46 13.27 13.62 -0.22
C TYR A 46 14.55 12.81 -0.37
N GLU A 47 14.82 11.91 0.58
CA GLU A 47 15.91 10.93 0.52
C GLU A 47 15.53 9.74 -0.35
N TYR A 48 14.24 9.38 -0.35
CA TYR A 48 13.66 8.25 -1.08
C TYR A 48 12.55 8.71 -2.05
N PRO A 49 12.84 9.60 -3.01
CA PRO A 49 11.80 10.19 -3.88
C PRO A 49 11.05 9.16 -4.71
N HIS A 50 11.70 8.05 -5.10
CA HIS A 50 11.07 6.96 -5.84
C HIS A 50 9.93 6.27 -5.07
N LEU A 51 9.99 6.26 -3.74
CA LEU A 51 8.90 5.72 -2.92
C LEU A 51 7.69 6.65 -2.91
N TYR A 52 7.91 7.96 -3.00
CA TYR A 52 6.80 8.92 -3.03
C TYR A 52 5.96 8.82 -4.31
N GLU A 53 6.49 8.24 -5.39
CA GLU A 53 5.77 8.04 -6.67
C GLU A 53 4.52 7.16 -6.50
N TYR A 54 4.44 6.33 -5.47
CA TYR A 54 3.24 5.55 -5.16
C TYR A 54 2.06 6.42 -4.70
N VAL A 55 2.31 7.60 -4.11
CA VAL A 55 1.25 8.50 -3.64
C VAL A 55 0.36 8.99 -4.77
N PRO A 56 0.89 9.62 -5.85
CA PRO A 56 0.07 10.02 -6.98
C PRO A 56 -0.54 8.81 -7.72
N ALA A 57 0.15 7.67 -7.78
CA ALA A 57 -0.38 6.46 -8.41
C ALA A 57 -1.66 5.97 -7.72
N ILE A 58 -1.67 5.87 -6.39
CA ILE A 58 -2.87 5.49 -5.63
C ILE A 58 -3.98 6.54 -5.76
N ARG A 59 -3.65 7.83 -5.74
CA ARG A 59 -4.64 8.90 -5.93
C ARG A 59 -5.27 8.87 -7.32
N HIS A 60 -4.52 8.48 -8.34
CA HIS A 60 -5.04 8.35 -9.69
C HIS A 60 -6.03 7.19 -9.84
N SER A 61 -5.89 6.13 -9.06
CA SER A 61 -6.79 4.97 -9.01
C SER A 61 -7.84 5.07 -7.90
N TYR A 62 -8.20 6.29 -7.47
CA TYR A 62 -9.20 6.52 -6.43
C TYR A 62 -10.59 6.08 -6.88
N TRP A 63 -11.30 5.37 -6.01
CA TRP A 63 -12.70 4.97 -6.19
C TRP A 63 -13.37 4.81 -4.81
N ILE A 64 -14.68 4.86 -4.76
CA ILE A 64 -15.49 4.57 -3.58
C ILE A 64 -16.58 3.56 -3.92
N HIS A 65 -16.99 2.74 -2.96
CA HIS A 65 -17.98 1.68 -3.19
C HIS A 65 -19.33 2.19 -3.68
N SER A 66 -19.71 3.42 -3.38
CA SER A 66 -20.97 4.03 -3.82
C SER A 66 -21.01 4.37 -5.32
N GLU A 67 -19.89 4.29 -6.04
CA GLU A 67 -19.82 4.44 -7.49
C GLU A 67 -20.30 3.19 -8.24
N PHE A 68 -20.40 2.05 -7.56
CA PHE A 68 -20.77 0.78 -8.15
C PHE A 68 -22.24 0.43 -7.90
N ASN A 69 -22.91 -0.09 -8.94
CA ASN A 69 -24.26 -0.59 -8.83
C ASN A 69 -24.26 -2.12 -8.69
N PHE A 70 -24.57 -2.61 -7.50
CA PHE A 70 -24.58 -4.04 -7.18
C PHE A 70 -25.94 -4.73 -7.35
N THR A 71 -26.91 -4.11 -8.02
CA THR A 71 -28.27 -4.66 -8.14
C THR A 71 -28.28 -6.03 -8.82
N SER A 72 -27.51 -6.19 -9.91
CA SER A 72 -27.38 -7.49 -10.61
C SER A 72 -26.67 -8.52 -9.74
N ASP A 73 -25.63 -8.10 -9.01
CA ASP A 73 -24.85 -9.00 -8.15
C ASP A 73 -25.69 -9.55 -7.00
N ILE A 74 -26.56 -8.70 -6.41
CA ILE A 74 -27.52 -9.14 -5.38
C ILE A 74 -28.49 -10.17 -5.95
N GLN A 75 -28.99 -9.95 -7.17
CA GLN A 75 -29.92 -10.86 -7.83
C GLN A 75 -29.23 -12.19 -8.15
N ASP A 76 -28.01 -12.15 -8.67
CA ASP A 76 -27.23 -13.35 -8.99
C ASP A 76 -26.91 -14.15 -7.72
N PHE A 77 -26.48 -13.49 -6.66
CA PHE A 77 -26.20 -14.13 -5.38
C PHE A 77 -27.43 -14.85 -4.81
N LYS A 78 -28.62 -14.25 -4.93
CA LYS A 78 -29.86 -14.80 -4.37
C LYS A 78 -30.46 -15.94 -5.19
N SER A 79 -30.36 -15.88 -6.54
CA SER A 79 -31.16 -16.72 -7.41
C SER A 79 -30.40 -17.61 -8.39
N ARG A 80 -29.15 -17.24 -8.75
CA ARG A 80 -28.38 -17.95 -9.79
C ARG A 80 -27.27 -18.84 -9.23
N LEU A 81 -26.68 -18.45 -8.08
CA LEU A 81 -25.58 -19.19 -7.49
C LEU A 81 -26.08 -20.41 -6.70
N SER A 82 -25.34 -21.50 -6.78
CA SER A 82 -25.50 -22.65 -5.90
C SER A 82 -25.12 -22.33 -4.45
N ASP A 83 -25.51 -23.17 -3.52
CA ASP A 83 -25.13 -23.02 -2.10
C ASP A 83 -23.62 -23.05 -1.90
N THR A 84 -22.91 -23.85 -2.69
CA THR A 84 -21.45 -23.95 -2.65
C THR A 84 -20.80 -22.66 -3.11
N GLU A 85 -21.26 -22.08 -4.21
CA GLU A 85 -20.75 -20.82 -4.73
C GLU A 85 -21.04 -19.65 -3.77
N ARG A 86 -22.26 -19.56 -3.25
CA ARG A 86 -22.59 -18.57 -2.21
C ARG A 86 -21.71 -18.71 -0.98
N SER A 87 -21.45 -19.93 -0.54
CA SER A 87 -20.57 -20.19 0.60
C SER A 87 -19.12 -19.79 0.32
N ALA A 88 -18.63 -20.07 -0.90
CA ALA A 88 -17.28 -19.70 -1.32
C ALA A 88 -17.12 -18.17 -1.33
N ILE A 89 -18.03 -17.45 -2.00
CA ILE A 89 -18.03 -15.97 -2.05
C ILE A 89 -18.08 -15.38 -0.64
N LYS A 90 -19.06 -15.82 0.17
CA LYS A 90 -19.22 -15.35 1.54
C LYS A 90 -17.94 -15.50 2.37
N ASN A 91 -17.35 -16.70 2.37
CA ASN A 91 -16.17 -16.97 3.19
C ASN A 91 -14.94 -16.23 2.67
N THR A 92 -14.81 -16.05 1.37
CA THR A 92 -13.72 -15.25 0.77
C THR A 92 -13.85 -13.78 1.16
N MET A 93 -15.02 -13.18 1.01
CA MET A 93 -15.28 -11.78 1.39
C MET A 93 -15.01 -11.53 2.88
N LEU A 94 -15.49 -12.43 3.75
CA LEU A 94 -15.23 -12.33 5.19
C LEU A 94 -13.74 -12.43 5.52
N ALA A 95 -13.01 -13.32 4.84
CA ALA A 95 -11.58 -13.46 5.05
C ALA A 95 -10.80 -12.23 4.60
N ILE A 96 -11.15 -11.64 3.45
CA ILE A 96 -10.51 -10.43 2.92
C ILE A 96 -10.85 -9.23 3.82
N SER A 97 -12.13 -9.00 4.14
CA SER A 97 -12.55 -7.89 5.01
C SER A 97 -11.81 -7.87 6.35
N GLN A 98 -11.51 -9.04 6.91
CA GLN A 98 -10.80 -9.13 8.17
C GLN A 98 -9.30 -8.80 8.04
N ILE A 99 -8.71 -9.03 6.87
CA ILE A 99 -7.31 -8.66 6.60
C ILE A 99 -7.13 -7.15 6.60
N GLU A 100 -8.11 -6.40 6.09
CA GLU A 100 -8.06 -4.93 5.99
C GLU A 100 -7.82 -4.26 7.36
N VAL A 101 -8.24 -4.90 8.44
CA VAL A 101 -7.99 -4.38 9.80
C VAL A 101 -6.49 -4.34 10.11
N ALA A 102 -5.76 -5.41 9.78
CA ALA A 102 -4.32 -5.51 10.05
C ALA A 102 -3.50 -4.69 9.05
N VAL A 103 -3.82 -4.77 7.76
CA VAL A 103 -3.09 -4.08 6.69
C VAL A 103 -3.19 -2.55 6.83
N LYS A 104 -4.39 -2.05 7.14
CA LYS A 104 -4.60 -0.62 7.43
C LYS A 104 -3.73 -0.15 8.60
N SER A 105 -3.66 -0.93 9.67
CA SER A 105 -2.86 -0.61 10.84
C SER A 105 -1.36 -0.62 10.53
N PHE A 106 -0.90 -1.58 9.73
CA PHE A 106 0.49 -1.63 9.25
C PHE A 106 0.87 -0.37 8.48
N TRP A 107 0.08 0.03 7.50
CA TRP A 107 0.33 1.23 6.71
C TRP A 107 0.28 2.51 7.55
N GLY A 108 -0.69 2.60 8.47
CA GLY A 108 -0.85 3.75 9.36
C GLY A 108 0.33 3.93 10.32
N ASP A 109 0.98 2.82 10.72
CA ASP A 109 2.14 2.84 11.61
C ASP A 109 3.49 3.03 10.88
N LEU A 110 3.49 3.07 9.56
CA LEU A 110 4.73 3.04 8.77
C LEU A 110 5.68 4.19 9.10
N TYR A 111 5.16 5.40 9.35
CA TYR A 111 5.98 6.55 9.72
C TYR A 111 6.69 6.38 11.08
N HIS A 112 6.09 5.68 12.03
CA HIS A 112 6.73 5.40 13.31
C HIS A 112 7.90 4.42 13.17
N ARG A 113 7.80 3.50 12.21
CA ARG A 113 8.84 2.50 11.95
C ARG A 113 9.97 3.05 11.07
N ILE A 114 9.61 3.85 10.08
CA ILE A 114 10.52 4.44 9.10
C ILE A 114 10.21 5.94 9.02
N PRO A 115 10.83 6.75 9.89
CA PRO A 115 10.41 8.13 10.13
C PRO A 115 10.93 9.11 9.09
N LYS A 116 10.62 8.85 7.83
CA LYS A 116 10.88 9.74 6.68
C LYS A 116 9.53 10.29 6.18
N PRO A 117 9.39 11.63 5.99
CA PRO A 117 8.12 12.24 5.58
C PRO A 117 7.50 11.67 4.31
N GLU A 118 8.31 11.35 3.29
CA GLU A 118 7.84 10.72 2.06
C GLU A 118 7.29 9.31 2.30
N ILE A 119 7.90 8.53 3.18
CA ILE A 119 7.44 7.18 3.54
C ILE A 119 6.16 7.27 4.38
N GLY A 120 6.09 8.24 5.30
CA GLY A 120 4.87 8.53 6.03
C GLY A 120 3.70 8.90 5.13
N SER A 121 3.96 9.68 4.07
CA SER A 121 2.93 10.01 3.06
C SER A 121 2.44 8.78 2.31
N VAL A 122 3.34 7.86 1.94
CA VAL A 122 2.99 6.57 1.34
C VAL A 122 2.10 5.77 2.30
N GLY A 123 2.54 5.60 3.54
CA GLY A 123 1.79 4.86 4.56
C GLY A 123 0.38 5.40 4.77
N SER A 124 0.23 6.72 4.91
CA SER A 124 -1.08 7.36 5.08
C SER A 124 -2.00 7.18 3.86
N THR A 125 -1.43 7.26 2.64
CA THR A 125 -2.21 7.11 1.41
C THR A 125 -2.68 5.66 1.23
N PHE A 126 -1.84 4.68 1.53
CA PHE A 126 -2.22 3.28 1.50
C PHE A 126 -3.22 2.94 2.63
N ALA A 127 -3.00 3.45 3.84
CA ALA A 127 -3.95 3.24 4.95
C ALA A 127 -5.36 3.76 4.59
N GLU A 128 -5.47 4.89 3.90
CA GLU A 128 -6.74 5.41 3.39
C GLU A 128 -7.36 4.47 2.34
N SER A 129 -6.54 3.93 1.44
CA SER A 129 -7.01 2.93 0.46
C SER A 129 -7.61 1.69 1.13
N GLU A 130 -6.99 1.21 2.21
CA GLU A 130 -7.50 0.05 2.96
C GLU A 130 -8.80 0.38 3.73
N VAL A 131 -9.04 1.64 4.07
CA VAL A 131 -10.35 2.07 4.59
C VAL A 131 -11.43 1.90 3.52
N ARG A 132 -11.18 2.35 2.28
CA ARG A 132 -12.12 2.19 1.16
C ARG A 132 -12.40 0.73 0.82
N HIS A 133 -11.37 -0.12 0.87
CA HIS A 133 -11.55 -1.57 0.72
C HIS A 133 -12.45 -2.15 1.82
N ALA A 134 -12.18 -1.79 3.08
CA ALA A 134 -13.00 -2.24 4.20
C ALA A 134 -14.46 -1.79 4.07
N ASP A 135 -14.70 -0.54 3.66
CA ASP A 135 -16.04 -0.01 3.42
C ASP A 135 -16.74 -0.77 2.28
N ALA A 136 -16.03 -1.07 1.18
CA ALA A 136 -16.57 -1.81 0.05
C ALA A 136 -16.98 -3.24 0.44
N TYR A 137 -16.12 -3.96 1.14
CA TYR A 137 -16.43 -5.32 1.59
C TYR A 137 -17.54 -5.34 2.64
N SER A 138 -17.56 -4.38 3.55
CA SER A 138 -18.64 -4.24 4.54
C SER A 138 -19.98 -3.97 3.85
N HIS A 139 -19.99 -3.06 2.88
CA HIS A 139 -21.19 -2.73 2.11
C HIS A 139 -21.69 -3.93 1.31
N LEU A 140 -20.81 -4.66 0.62
CA LEU A 140 -21.20 -5.87 -0.11
C LEU A 140 -21.82 -6.93 0.80
N LEU A 141 -21.24 -7.18 1.96
CA LEU A 141 -21.79 -8.14 2.93
C LEU A 141 -23.14 -7.66 3.50
N GLU A 142 -23.30 -6.35 3.69
CA GLU A 142 -24.56 -5.77 4.17
C GLU A 142 -25.70 -5.95 3.15
N ILE A 143 -25.50 -5.56 1.88
CA ILE A 143 -26.54 -5.67 0.84
C ILE A 143 -26.88 -7.12 0.48
N LEU A 144 -25.96 -8.06 0.75
CA LEU A 144 -26.21 -9.50 0.62
C LEU A 144 -26.90 -10.09 1.85
N GLY A 145 -27.12 -9.30 2.90
CA GLY A 145 -27.75 -9.75 4.16
C GLY A 145 -26.85 -10.59 5.05
N LEU A 146 -25.52 -10.44 4.91
CA LEU A 146 -24.51 -11.29 5.55
C LEU A 146 -23.82 -10.63 6.76
N ASN A 147 -24.29 -9.48 7.24
CA ASN A 147 -23.67 -8.75 8.36
C ASN A 147 -23.53 -9.59 9.65
N SER A 148 -24.48 -10.49 9.91
CA SER A 148 -24.42 -11.39 11.07
C SER A 148 -23.21 -12.33 11.03
N GLU A 149 -22.69 -12.63 9.86
CA GLU A 149 -21.54 -13.51 9.66
C GLU A 149 -20.25 -12.99 10.29
N PHE A 150 -20.10 -11.68 10.45
CA PHE A 150 -18.97 -11.09 11.18
C PHE A 150 -18.91 -11.53 12.64
N LYS A 151 -20.07 -11.72 13.28
CA LYS A 151 -20.16 -12.22 14.67
C LYS A 151 -19.71 -13.68 14.77
N GLU A 152 -19.88 -14.43 13.69
CA GLU A 152 -19.57 -15.86 13.61
C GLU A 152 -18.10 -16.13 13.19
N LEU A 153 -17.30 -15.09 12.88
CA LEU A 153 -15.90 -15.24 12.46
C LEU A 153 -15.07 -16.06 13.44
N LYS A 154 -15.30 -15.88 14.74
CA LYS A 154 -14.58 -16.62 15.79
C LYS A 154 -14.80 -18.14 15.70
N LYS A 155 -15.89 -18.59 15.08
CA LYS A 155 -16.22 -19.99 14.87
C LYS A 155 -15.59 -20.58 13.59
N LYS A 156 -14.84 -19.77 12.81
CA LYS A 156 -14.21 -20.18 11.54
C LYS A 156 -12.68 -20.33 11.73
N PRO A 157 -12.18 -21.55 12.02
CA PRO A 157 -10.78 -21.77 12.42
C PRO A 157 -9.77 -21.28 11.38
N ALA A 158 -10.06 -21.47 10.08
CA ALA A 158 -9.19 -21.04 9.00
C ALA A 158 -9.00 -19.53 8.94
N ILE A 159 -10.10 -18.77 9.10
CA ILE A 159 -10.06 -17.29 9.16
C ILE A 159 -9.33 -16.83 10.42
N MET A 160 -9.64 -17.41 11.56
CA MET A 160 -9.00 -17.06 12.83
C MET A 160 -7.50 -17.39 12.86
N LYS A 161 -7.07 -18.47 12.19
CA LYS A 161 -5.64 -18.77 12.02
C LYS A 161 -4.94 -17.66 11.24
N ARG A 162 -5.56 -17.18 10.17
CA ARG A 162 -5.01 -16.09 9.36
C ARG A 162 -4.95 -14.76 10.12
N VAL A 163 -6.02 -14.41 10.83
CA VAL A 163 -6.07 -13.18 11.65
C VAL A 163 -4.98 -13.15 12.73
N ARG A 164 -4.63 -14.32 13.29
CA ARG A 164 -3.55 -14.41 14.29
C ARG A 164 -2.16 -14.35 13.70
N TYR A 165 -2.03 -14.67 12.42
CA TYR A 165 -0.76 -14.62 11.71
C TYR A 165 -0.38 -13.18 11.30
N LEU A 166 -1.36 -12.33 11.00
CA LEU A 166 -1.20 -10.92 10.64
C LEU A 166 -1.08 -10.03 11.89
#